data_61d079e95866a9be771951e148f5cb33
#
_entry.id   61d079e95866a9be771951e148f5cb33
#
_cell.length_a   1.000
_cell.length_b   1.000
_cell.length_c   1.000
_cell.angle_alpha   90.00
_cell.angle_beta   90.00
_cell.angle_gamma   90.00
#
_symmetry.space_group_name_H-M   'P 1'
#
loop_
_entity.id
_entity.type
_entity.pdbx_description
1 polymer ?
#
loop_
_entity_poly.entity_id
_entity_poly.type
_entity_poly.pdbx_seq_one_letter_code
_entity_poly.pdbx_strand_id
1 'polypeptide(L)'
;MIEAKRIEAAGWDYPKHVAGRVYGVVVHGDVAGVEGHRRNLTDWLDWMGLIAAGAAARLDRYIGFFEPYYNSHDTLDRDQDVQEEVRNVARAVAGAVAQLRAGDLVQPDLKIKWPRPK
;
A
#
# COMPACT_ATOMS: atom_id res chain seq x y z
N MET A 1 -1.11 19.06 -18.89
CA MET A 1 -0.10 20.01 -18.37
C MET A 1 -0.70 21.30 -17.85
N ILE A 2 -1.48 21.98 -18.65
CA ILE A 2 -2.15 23.23 -18.23
C ILE A 2 -3.09 22.97 -17.04
N GLU A 3 -3.80 21.88 -17.05
CA GLU A 3 -4.72 21.51 -15.97
C GLU A 3 -3.99 21.21 -14.68
N ALA A 4 -2.86 20.49 -14.74
CA ALA A 4 -2.06 20.19 -13.55
C ALA A 4 -1.55 21.47 -12.90
N LYS A 5 -1.06 22.43 -13.70
CA LYS A 5 -0.60 23.73 -13.18
C LYS A 5 -1.73 24.54 -12.58
N ARG A 6 -2.91 24.48 -13.18
CA ARG A 6 -4.09 25.17 -12.64
C ARG A 6 -4.50 24.60 -11.29
N ILE A 7 -4.45 23.28 -11.14
CA ILE A 7 -4.76 22.61 -9.89
C ILE A 7 -3.76 23.00 -8.81
N GLU A 8 -2.46 23.02 -9.14
CA GLU A 8 -1.42 23.48 -8.21
C GLU A 8 -1.63 24.92 -7.80
N ALA A 9 -1.93 25.80 -8.74
CA ALA A 9 -2.17 27.20 -8.47
C ALA A 9 -3.41 27.41 -7.59
N ALA A 10 -4.39 26.52 -7.67
CA ALA A 10 -5.58 26.56 -6.85
C ALA A 10 -5.35 25.99 -5.43
N GLY A 11 -4.12 25.59 -5.11
CA GLY A 11 -3.79 25.06 -3.80
C GLY A 11 -4.14 23.59 -3.63
N TRP A 12 -4.06 22.81 -4.69
CA TRP A 12 -4.33 21.39 -4.62
C TRP A 12 -3.34 20.70 -3.69
N ASP A 13 -3.89 19.96 -2.74
CA ASP A 13 -3.12 19.23 -1.74
C ASP A 13 -3.17 17.74 -2.06
N TYR A 14 -2.06 17.17 -2.47
CA TYR A 14 -1.95 15.76 -2.81
C TYR A 14 -2.47 14.81 -1.73
N PRO A 15 -2.09 14.99 -0.45
CA PRO A 15 -2.59 14.10 0.58
C PRO A 15 -4.11 14.06 0.66
N LYS A 16 -4.79 15.18 0.50
CA LYS A 16 -6.25 15.24 0.56
C LYS A 16 -6.93 14.48 -0.57
N HIS A 17 -6.25 14.35 -1.69
CA HIS A 17 -6.81 13.71 -2.88
C HIS A 17 -7.02 12.20 -2.69
N VAL A 18 -6.14 11.57 -1.96
CA VAL A 18 -6.16 10.12 -1.72
C VAL A 18 -6.55 9.79 -0.28
N ALA A 19 -6.63 10.78 0.58
CA ALA A 19 -6.99 10.59 1.98
C ALA A 19 -8.34 9.90 2.12
N GLY A 20 -8.45 8.98 3.06
CA GLY A 20 -9.67 8.25 3.33
C GLY A 20 -9.90 7.02 2.45
N ARG A 21 -8.99 6.73 1.54
CA ARG A 21 -9.03 5.49 0.74
C ARG A 21 -8.31 4.37 1.47
N VAL A 22 -8.82 3.16 1.31
CA VAL A 22 -8.23 1.98 1.92
C VAL A 22 -7.09 1.46 1.05
N TYR A 23 -6.03 0.97 1.69
CA TYR A 23 -4.90 0.38 0.98
C TYR A 23 -4.46 -0.95 1.58
N GLY A 24 -3.86 -1.77 0.76
CA GLY A 24 -3.03 -2.89 1.14
C GLY A 24 -1.73 -2.81 0.36
N VAL A 25 -0.69 -3.50 0.80
CA VAL A 25 0.61 -3.51 0.13
C VAL A 25 1.11 -4.92 -0.06
N VAL A 26 1.72 -5.13 -1.22
CA VAL A 26 2.44 -6.36 -1.55
C VAL A 26 3.83 -5.95 -2.04
N VAL A 27 4.85 -6.40 -1.34
CA VAL A 27 6.25 -6.17 -1.72
C VAL A 27 6.93 -7.53 -1.78
N HIS A 28 7.52 -7.84 -2.91
CA HIS A 28 8.29 -9.07 -3.04
C HIS A 28 9.58 -8.81 -3.80
N GLY A 29 10.54 -9.70 -3.61
CA GLY A 29 11.82 -9.60 -4.31
C GLY A 29 12.80 -10.63 -3.80
N ASP A 30 13.92 -10.74 -4.50
CA ASP A 30 14.99 -11.68 -4.18
C ASP A 30 16.15 -11.02 -3.43
N VAL A 31 15.96 -9.82 -2.92
CA VAL A 31 16.97 -9.04 -2.21
C VAL A 31 16.60 -8.97 -0.73
N ALA A 32 17.59 -9.06 0.14
CA ALA A 32 17.40 -8.83 1.57
C ALA A 32 16.87 -7.41 1.80
N GLY A 33 16.00 -7.23 2.79
CA GLY A 33 15.46 -5.92 3.11
C GLY A 33 14.09 -5.62 2.51
N VAL A 34 13.41 -6.60 1.92
CA VAL A 34 12.04 -6.45 1.41
C VAL A 34 11.11 -5.86 2.48
N GLU A 35 11.29 -6.29 3.73
CA GLU A 35 10.53 -5.79 4.87
C GLU A 35 10.71 -4.28 5.07
N GLY A 36 11.94 -3.77 4.95
CA GLY A 36 12.22 -2.34 5.04
C GLY A 36 11.50 -1.54 3.96
N HIS A 37 11.48 -2.04 2.74
CA HIS A 37 10.75 -1.42 1.64
C HIS A 37 9.24 -1.38 1.94
N ARG A 38 8.69 -2.46 2.48
CA ARG A 38 7.28 -2.49 2.86
C ARG A 38 6.99 -1.45 3.93
N ARG A 39 7.83 -1.35 4.96
CA ARG A 39 7.65 -0.37 6.05
C ARG A 39 7.69 1.06 5.52
N ASN A 40 8.64 1.38 4.67
CA ASN A 40 8.76 2.72 4.08
C ASN A 40 7.53 3.06 3.25
N LEU A 41 7.03 2.12 2.46
CA LEU A 41 5.84 2.32 1.65
C LEU A 41 4.60 2.55 2.52
N THR A 42 4.41 1.74 3.56
CA THR A 42 3.25 1.89 4.45
C THR A 42 3.31 3.20 5.24
N ASP A 43 4.48 3.61 5.70
CA ASP A 43 4.63 4.88 6.39
C ASP A 43 4.26 6.05 5.50
N TRP A 44 4.67 6.00 4.24
CA TRP A 44 4.33 7.04 3.27
C TRP A 44 2.83 7.08 2.98
N LEU A 45 2.19 5.91 2.82
CA LEU A 45 0.75 5.83 2.57
C LEU A 45 -0.05 6.33 3.78
N ASP A 46 0.37 5.95 4.98
CA ASP A 46 -0.24 6.45 6.22
C ASP A 46 -0.10 7.97 6.33
N TRP A 47 1.07 8.49 5.99
CA TRP A 47 1.31 9.93 5.99
C TRP A 47 0.38 10.66 5.03
N MET A 48 0.06 10.06 3.89
CA MET A 48 -0.87 10.65 2.92
C MET A 48 -2.35 10.53 3.34
N GLY A 49 -2.63 9.91 4.46
CA GLY A 49 -3.99 9.80 4.99
C GLY A 49 -4.79 8.63 4.43
N LEU A 50 -4.14 7.65 3.81
CA LEU A 50 -4.83 6.42 3.44
C LEU A 50 -5.06 5.56 4.67
N ILE A 51 -6.03 4.68 4.60
CA ILE A 51 -6.44 3.80 5.70
C ILE A 51 -5.88 2.41 5.46
N ALA A 52 -5.04 1.94 6.36
CA ALA A 52 -4.50 0.58 6.28
C ALA A 52 -5.61 -0.45 6.49
N ALA A 53 -5.65 -1.46 5.63
CA ALA A 53 -6.65 -2.52 5.71
C ALA A 53 -6.33 -3.58 6.79
N GLY A 54 -5.28 -3.38 7.57
CA GLY A 54 -4.90 -4.27 8.65
C GLY A 54 -3.67 -5.11 8.35
N ALA A 55 -3.27 -5.91 9.32
CA ALA A 55 -2.06 -6.74 9.21
C ALA A 55 -2.11 -7.73 8.05
N ALA A 56 -3.28 -8.27 7.76
CA ALA A 56 -3.47 -9.23 6.67
C ALA A 56 -3.28 -8.60 5.28
N ALA A 57 -3.31 -7.28 5.18
CA ALA A 57 -3.11 -6.55 3.93
C ALA A 57 -1.69 -6.00 3.79
N ARG A 58 -0.76 -6.47 4.60
CA ARG A 58 0.65 -6.08 4.56
C ARG A 58 1.48 -7.31 4.29
N LEU A 59 1.82 -7.51 3.03
CA LEU A 59 2.61 -8.66 2.61
C LEU A 59 3.99 -8.20 2.18
N ASP A 60 5.01 -8.71 2.84
CA ASP A 60 6.38 -8.65 2.34
C ASP A 60 6.91 -10.08 2.25
N ARG A 61 7.52 -10.42 1.12
CA ARG A 61 8.00 -11.75 0.93
C ARG A 61 9.30 -11.78 0.16
N TYR A 62 10.29 -12.41 0.75
CA TYR A 62 11.52 -12.73 0.06
C TYR A 62 11.24 -13.91 -0.88
N ILE A 63 11.50 -13.71 -2.14
CA ILE A 63 11.31 -14.72 -3.18
C ILE A 63 12.63 -14.95 -3.87
N GLY A 64 13.39 -15.94 -3.38
CA GLY A 64 14.67 -16.30 -3.96
C GLY A 64 14.57 -17.65 -4.63
N PHE A 65 14.06 -17.67 -5.84
CA PHE A 65 13.91 -18.92 -6.59
C PHE A 65 15.25 -19.43 -7.14
N PHE A 66 16.29 -18.60 -7.10
CA PHE A 66 17.63 -18.95 -7.59
C PHE A 66 17.65 -19.38 -9.06
N GLU A 67 16.80 -18.75 -9.85
CA GLU A 67 16.67 -19.01 -11.27
C GLU A 67 17.11 -17.81 -12.09
N PRO A 68 17.49 -18.01 -13.38
CA PRO A 68 17.73 -16.87 -14.26
C PRO A 68 16.54 -15.93 -14.30
N TYR A 69 16.79 -14.65 -14.40
CA TYR A 69 15.78 -13.62 -14.36
C TYR A 69 14.61 -13.87 -15.33
N TYR A 70 14.93 -14.36 -16.53
CA TYR A 70 13.89 -14.60 -17.53
C TYR A 70 12.96 -15.78 -17.21
N ASN A 71 13.34 -16.65 -16.26
CA ASN A 71 12.51 -17.77 -15.80
C ASN A 71 11.79 -17.52 -14.48
N SER A 72 12.15 -16.46 -13.75
CA SER A 72 11.64 -16.22 -12.42
C SER A 72 10.12 -15.98 -12.40
N HIS A 73 9.58 -15.38 -13.44
CA HIS A 73 8.14 -15.16 -13.55
C HIS A 73 7.36 -16.46 -13.66
N ASP A 74 7.88 -17.44 -14.40
CA ASP A 74 7.22 -18.75 -14.52
C ASP A 74 7.13 -19.45 -13.17
N THR A 75 8.19 -19.38 -12.38
CA THR A 75 8.21 -19.97 -11.04
C THR A 75 7.26 -19.23 -10.12
N LEU A 76 7.22 -17.91 -10.18
CA LEU A 76 6.29 -17.10 -9.39
C LEU A 76 4.84 -17.45 -9.72
N ASP A 77 4.53 -17.61 -11.00
CA ASP A 77 3.16 -17.96 -11.43
C ASP A 77 2.72 -19.32 -10.93
N ARG A 78 3.65 -20.23 -10.64
CA ARG A 78 3.36 -21.56 -10.10
C ARG A 78 3.38 -21.62 -8.58
N ASP A 79 3.83 -20.57 -7.90
CA ASP A 79 3.91 -20.52 -6.45
C ASP A 79 2.53 -20.26 -5.86
N GLN A 80 1.85 -21.34 -5.51
CA GLN A 80 0.47 -21.29 -5.00
C GLN A 80 0.40 -20.54 -3.67
N ASP A 81 1.40 -20.66 -2.82
CA ASP A 81 1.41 -19.99 -1.53
C ASP A 81 1.47 -18.48 -1.68
N VAL A 82 2.34 -17.98 -2.56
CA VAL A 82 2.42 -16.54 -2.86
C VAL A 82 1.11 -16.04 -3.46
N GLN A 83 0.54 -16.81 -4.40
CA GLN A 83 -0.73 -16.46 -5.02
C GLN A 83 -1.84 -16.33 -3.97
N GLU A 84 -1.91 -17.27 -3.03
CA GLU A 84 -2.92 -17.23 -1.98
C GLU A 84 -2.69 -16.07 -1.01
N GLU A 85 -1.45 -15.77 -0.65
CA GLU A 85 -1.14 -14.61 0.19
C GLU A 85 -1.58 -13.31 -0.46
N VAL A 86 -1.37 -13.15 -1.77
CA VAL A 86 -1.83 -11.97 -2.51
C VAL A 86 -3.35 -11.88 -2.52
N ARG A 87 -4.05 -13.01 -2.70
CA ARG A 87 -5.51 -13.04 -2.61
C ARG A 87 -5.99 -12.62 -1.22
N ASN A 88 -5.29 -13.04 -0.18
CA ASN A 88 -5.62 -12.64 1.19
C ASN A 88 -5.51 -11.13 1.39
N VAL A 89 -4.50 -10.50 0.80
CA VAL A 89 -4.37 -9.04 0.82
C VAL A 89 -5.59 -8.40 0.14
N ALA A 90 -5.96 -8.90 -1.03
CA ALA A 90 -7.12 -8.39 -1.76
C ALA A 90 -8.43 -8.54 -0.96
N ARG A 91 -8.62 -9.68 -0.30
CA ARG A 91 -9.80 -9.91 0.56
C ARG A 91 -9.82 -8.95 1.73
N ALA A 92 -8.67 -8.71 2.35
CA ALA A 92 -8.57 -7.78 3.48
C ALA A 92 -8.91 -6.35 3.05
N VAL A 93 -8.42 -5.92 1.90
CA VAL A 93 -8.74 -4.60 1.35
C VAL A 93 -10.24 -4.49 1.03
N ALA A 94 -10.81 -5.49 0.38
CA ALA A 94 -12.24 -5.49 0.06
C ALA A 94 -13.10 -5.45 1.32
N GLY A 95 -12.73 -6.22 2.35
CA GLY A 95 -13.42 -6.20 3.63
C GLY A 95 -13.36 -4.84 4.32
N ALA A 96 -12.19 -4.21 4.30
CA ALA A 96 -12.01 -2.88 4.89
C ALA A 96 -12.83 -1.82 4.14
N VAL A 97 -12.89 -1.90 2.82
CA VAL A 97 -13.74 -0.99 2.01
C VAL A 97 -15.21 -1.15 2.39
N ALA A 98 -15.68 -2.39 2.56
CA ALA A 98 -17.05 -2.65 2.97
C ALA A 98 -17.34 -2.06 4.36
N GLN A 99 -16.41 -2.22 5.31
CA GLN A 99 -16.54 -1.63 6.64
C GLN A 99 -16.55 -0.12 6.59
N LEU A 100 -15.71 0.49 5.77
CA LEU A 100 -15.67 1.94 5.61
C LEU A 100 -17.00 2.46 5.08
N ARG A 101 -17.58 1.81 4.07
CA ARG A 101 -18.86 2.19 3.48
C ARG A 101 -20.02 2.01 4.46
N ALA A 102 -19.91 1.04 5.36
CA ALA A 102 -20.91 0.82 6.41
C ALA A 102 -20.74 1.76 7.61
N GLY A 103 -19.68 2.55 7.66
CA GLY A 103 -19.38 3.43 8.77
C GLY A 103 -18.70 2.75 9.96
N ASP A 104 -18.28 1.50 9.81
CA ASP A 104 -17.68 0.71 10.89
C ASP A 104 -16.18 0.91 11.01
N LEU A 105 -15.54 1.44 9.98
CA LEU A 105 -14.10 1.70 9.96
C LEU A 105 -13.86 3.19 10.20
N VAL A 106 -13.14 3.49 11.28
CA VAL A 106 -12.82 4.87 11.63
C VAL A 106 -11.69 5.38 10.75
N GLN A 107 -11.91 6.54 10.12
CA GLN A 107 -10.86 7.19 9.35
C GLN A 107 -9.80 7.77 10.29
N PRO A 108 -8.51 7.71 9.91
CA PRO A 108 -7.47 8.33 10.72
C PRO A 108 -7.66 9.84 10.78
N ASP A 109 -7.25 10.43 11.90
CA ASP A 109 -7.23 11.88 12.03
C ASP A 109 -6.18 12.44 11.06
N LEU A 110 -6.65 13.21 10.10
CA LEU A 110 -5.80 13.80 9.07
C LEU A 110 -5.06 15.04 9.57
N LYS A 111 -5.32 15.48 10.79
CA LYS A 111 -4.59 16.57 11.42
C LYS A 111 -3.25 16.05 11.91
N ILE A 112 -2.35 15.87 10.98
CA ILE A 112 -0.99 15.43 11.32
C ILE A 112 -0.30 16.59 12.03
N LYS A 113 -0.09 16.40 13.32
CA LYS A 113 0.74 17.32 14.09
C LYS A 113 2.20 16.89 13.87
N TRP A 114 2.88 17.65 13.08
CA TRP A 114 4.31 17.41 12.89
C TRP A 114 5.06 17.79 14.15
N PRO A 115 5.71 16.84 14.82
CA PRO A 115 6.47 17.15 16.01
C PRO A 115 7.75 17.93 15.72
N ARG A 116 8.11 18.06 14.45
CA ARG A 116 9.30 18.76 14.01
C ARG A 116 8.94 19.86 13.04
N PRO A 117 9.49 21.07 13.19
CA PRO A 117 9.36 22.09 12.16
C PRO A 117 10.03 21.58 10.90
N LYS A 118 9.43 21.87 9.79
CA LYS A 118 10.02 21.56 8.50
C LYS A 118 10.93 22.66 8.03
#